data_41bae3d2fd86eb48447c5e8b7e1e0880
#
_entry.id   41bae3d2fd86eb48447c5e8b7e1e0880
#
_cell.length_a   1.000
_cell.length_b   1.000
_cell.length_c   1.000
_cell.angle_alpha   90.00
_cell.angle_beta   90.00
_cell.angle_gamma   90.00
#
_symmetry.space_group_name_H-M   'P 1'
#
loop_
_entity.id
_entity.type
_entity.pdbx_description
1 polymer ?
#
loop_
_entity_poly.entity_id
_entity_poly.type
_entity_poly.pdbx_seq_one_letter_code
_entity_poly.pdbx_strand_id
1 'polypeptide(L)'
;LSAFPELPPGRQTLECSIMDLADDIAYSLHDVEDFHRSGILQFSPVSGEFRSWLSDRRALAAMSTDELDLMGRWPGAGSKQLRRRLIEKDDWIFDEDRFGAAVSTIGEEFVDGVLAAPYDGSRMADRAISGFVSRWIDLFISSVELIRDPPVRSAYVSLAADAWRQVSVLEFVHQYFILDRPDLAMFQ
;
A
#
# COMPACT_ATOMS: atom_id res chain seq x y z
N LEU A 1 5.46 11.16 33.87
CA LEU A 1 4.49 10.23 34.48
C LEU A 1 3.72 9.59 33.35
N SER A 2 3.91 8.27 33.15
CA SER A 2 3.17 7.49 32.15
C SER A 2 1.70 7.45 32.56
N ALA A 3 0.77 7.75 31.65
CA ALA A 3 -0.66 7.59 31.87
C ALA A 3 -1.06 6.12 32.08
N PHE A 4 -0.22 5.20 31.64
CA PHE A 4 -0.40 3.75 31.73
C PHE A 4 0.87 3.11 32.32
N PRO A 5 1.04 3.10 33.65
CA PRO A 5 2.27 2.62 34.30
C PRO A 5 2.51 1.12 34.14
N GLU A 6 1.49 0.35 33.74
CA GLU A 6 1.57 -1.09 33.49
C GLU A 6 2.06 -1.46 32.08
N LEU A 7 2.12 -0.48 31.17
CA LEU A 7 2.63 -0.73 29.82
C LEU A 7 4.15 -0.60 29.79
N PRO A 8 4.85 -1.55 29.18
CA PRO A 8 6.28 -1.41 28.92
C PRO A 8 6.59 -0.13 28.13
N PRO A 9 7.73 0.54 28.35
CA PRO A 9 8.12 1.71 27.59
C PRO A 9 8.11 1.44 26.08
N GLY A 10 7.51 2.33 25.32
CA GLY A 10 7.42 2.22 23.86
C GLY A 10 6.31 1.29 23.34
N ARG A 11 5.47 0.72 24.22
CA ARG A 11 4.29 -0.06 23.84
C ARG A 11 3.05 0.83 23.73
N GLN A 12 2.25 0.57 22.70
CA GLN A 12 0.90 1.16 22.57
C GLN A 12 -0.12 0.40 23.40
N THR A 13 -1.24 1.04 23.73
CA THR A 13 -2.42 0.32 24.23
C THR A 13 -3.07 -0.47 23.09
N LEU A 14 -3.93 -1.44 23.43
CA LEU A 14 -4.68 -2.20 22.45
C LEU A 14 -5.57 -1.27 21.59
N GLU A 15 -6.21 -0.30 22.22
CA GLU A 15 -7.08 0.67 21.55
C GLU A 15 -6.30 1.54 20.55
N CYS A 16 -5.12 2.02 20.92
CA CYS A 16 -4.25 2.76 20.01
C CYS A 16 -3.82 1.89 18.81
N SER A 17 -3.49 0.64 19.06
CA SER A 17 -3.11 -0.30 18.00
C SER A 17 -4.26 -0.56 17.03
N ILE A 18 -5.51 -0.65 17.53
CA ILE A 18 -6.70 -0.80 16.69
C ILE A 18 -6.95 0.47 15.87
N MET A 19 -6.82 1.65 16.49
CA MET A 19 -6.99 2.91 15.80
C MET A 19 -5.98 3.10 14.67
N ASP A 20 -4.70 2.89 14.95
CA ASP A 20 -3.63 3.01 13.94
C ASP A 20 -3.87 2.05 12.77
N LEU A 21 -4.23 0.80 13.06
CA LEU A 21 -4.52 -0.18 12.02
C LEU A 21 -5.76 0.19 11.18
N ALA A 22 -6.81 0.72 11.84
CA ALA A 22 -8.02 1.19 11.15
C ALA A 22 -7.72 2.38 10.23
N ASP A 23 -6.86 3.28 10.67
CA ASP A 23 -6.40 4.42 9.86
C ASP A 23 -5.57 3.94 8.65
N ASP A 24 -4.63 3.00 8.84
CA ASP A 24 -3.84 2.42 7.75
C ASP A 24 -4.75 1.78 6.67
N ILE A 25 -5.76 1.01 7.09
CA ILE A 25 -6.75 0.41 6.18
C ILE A 25 -7.56 1.50 5.47
N ALA A 26 -8.07 2.48 6.21
CA ALA A 26 -8.91 3.54 5.66
C ALA A 26 -8.14 4.38 4.63
N TYR A 27 -6.94 4.85 4.97
CA TYR A 27 -6.13 5.67 4.06
C TYR A 27 -5.70 4.88 2.81
N SER A 28 -5.34 3.61 2.94
CA SER A 28 -4.93 2.81 1.78
C SER A 28 -6.03 2.65 0.72
N LEU A 29 -7.29 2.72 1.10
CA LEU A 29 -8.44 2.48 0.23
C LEU A 29 -9.20 3.74 -0.15
N HIS A 30 -9.51 4.63 0.81
CA HIS A 30 -10.29 5.83 0.54
C HIS A 30 -9.52 6.84 -0.31
N ASP A 31 -8.24 6.99 -0.09
CA ASP A 31 -7.42 7.87 -0.91
C ASP A 31 -7.36 7.39 -2.36
N VAL A 32 -7.22 6.08 -2.57
CA VAL A 32 -7.27 5.48 -3.91
C VAL A 32 -8.63 5.73 -4.58
N GLU A 33 -9.74 5.61 -3.84
CA GLU A 33 -11.09 5.92 -4.33
C GLU A 33 -11.22 7.39 -4.72
N ASP A 34 -10.84 8.30 -3.84
CA ASP A 34 -10.99 9.74 -4.04
C ASP A 34 -10.13 10.25 -5.21
N PHE A 35 -8.90 9.77 -5.33
CA PHE A 35 -8.01 10.17 -6.40
C PHE A 35 -8.34 9.49 -7.74
N HIS A 36 -8.99 8.33 -7.75
CA HIS A 36 -9.60 7.78 -8.95
C HIS A 36 -10.80 8.61 -9.39
N ARG A 37 -11.72 8.97 -8.47
CA ARG A 37 -12.90 9.80 -8.75
C ARG A 37 -12.54 11.19 -9.24
N SER A 38 -11.47 11.77 -8.73
CA SER A 38 -10.97 13.09 -9.19
C SER A 38 -10.22 13.04 -10.52
N GLY A 39 -9.93 11.85 -11.07
CA GLY A 39 -9.15 11.67 -12.30
C GLY A 39 -7.65 11.96 -12.14
N ILE A 40 -7.17 12.15 -10.92
CA ILE A 40 -5.74 12.38 -10.63
C ILE A 40 -4.96 11.07 -10.79
N LEU A 41 -5.53 9.97 -10.29
CA LEU A 41 -4.93 8.65 -10.42
C LEU A 41 -5.25 8.07 -11.80
N GLN A 42 -4.22 7.90 -12.61
CA GLN A 42 -4.35 7.50 -14.02
C GLN A 42 -3.84 6.09 -14.26
N PHE A 43 -4.53 5.34 -15.11
CA PHE A 43 -4.19 3.96 -15.45
C PHE A 43 -2.76 3.79 -15.98
N SER A 44 -2.36 4.61 -16.95
CA SER A 44 -1.12 4.40 -17.70
C SER A 44 0.14 4.39 -16.84
N PRO A 45 0.39 5.39 -15.96
CA PRO A 45 1.59 5.38 -15.11
C PRO A 45 1.55 4.26 -14.08
N VAL A 46 0.38 3.98 -13.47
CA VAL A 46 0.26 2.92 -12.46
C VAL A 46 0.46 1.55 -13.10
N SER A 47 -0.21 1.28 -14.22
CA SER A 47 -0.06 0.04 -14.98
C SER A 47 1.39 -0.17 -15.47
N GLY A 48 2.04 0.90 -15.94
CA GLY A 48 3.43 0.86 -16.35
C GLY A 48 4.37 0.42 -15.21
N GLU A 49 4.19 1.00 -14.02
CA GLU A 49 4.96 0.66 -12.82
C GLU A 49 4.80 -0.82 -12.44
N PHE A 50 3.57 -1.28 -12.29
CA PHE A 50 3.26 -2.64 -11.88
C PHE A 50 3.78 -3.68 -12.87
N ARG A 51 3.52 -3.48 -14.17
CA ARG A 51 3.95 -4.40 -15.22
C ARG A 51 5.47 -4.45 -15.36
N SER A 52 6.14 -3.31 -15.32
CA SER A 52 7.60 -3.26 -15.39
C SER A 52 8.21 -3.98 -14.20
N TRP A 53 7.70 -3.74 -12.99
CA TRP A 53 8.23 -4.43 -11.83
C TRP A 53 8.02 -5.95 -11.92
N LEU A 54 6.83 -6.41 -12.32
CA LEU A 54 6.53 -7.85 -12.43
C LEU A 54 7.36 -8.53 -13.52
N SER A 55 7.62 -7.86 -14.66
CA SER A 55 8.42 -8.42 -15.76
C SER A 55 9.92 -8.39 -15.49
N ASP A 56 10.40 -7.32 -14.87
CA ASP A 56 11.83 -7.05 -14.72
C ASP A 56 12.34 -7.20 -13.27
N ARG A 57 11.54 -7.83 -12.40
CA ARG A 57 11.82 -7.90 -10.95
C ARG A 57 13.22 -8.41 -10.60
N ARG A 58 13.79 -9.34 -11.39
CA ARG A 58 15.16 -9.85 -11.15
C ARG A 58 16.24 -8.82 -11.46
N ALA A 59 16.09 -8.10 -12.57
CA ALA A 59 16.99 -7.02 -12.93
C ALA A 59 16.91 -5.87 -11.93
N LEU A 60 15.70 -5.45 -11.59
CA LEU A 60 15.45 -4.43 -10.58
C LEU A 60 15.96 -4.86 -9.19
N ALA A 61 15.84 -6.14 -8.83
CA ALA A 61 16.36 -6.68 -7.58
C ALA A 61 17.89 -6.59 -7.48
N ALA A 62 18.60 -6.66 -8.59
CA ALA A 62 20.05 -6.57 -8.62
C ALA A 62 20.61 -5.13 -8.58
N MET A 63 19.77 -4.11 -8.81
CA MET A 63 20.17 -2.71 -8.81
C MET A 63 20.52 -2.18 -7.42
N SER A 64 21.55 -1.35 -7.35
CA SER A 64 21.90 -0.59 -6.15
C SER A 64 20.92 0.56 -5.89
N THR A 65 21.02 1.18 -4.72
CA THR A 65 20.24 2.38 -4.37
C THR A 65 20.52 3.52 -5.34
N ASP A 66 21.80 3.78 -5.61
CA ASP A 66 22.21 4.89 -6.47
C ASP A 66 21.71 4.71 -7.91
N GLU A 67 21.73 3.49 -8.43
CA GLU A 67 21.15 3.19 -9.75
C GLU A 67 19.65 3.44 -9.79
N LEU A 68 18.91 3.06 -8.75
CA LEU A 68 17.47 3.31 -8.66
C LEU A 68 17.15 4.80 -8.54
N ASP A 69 17.94 5.54 -7.78
CA ASP A 69 17.77 6.98 -7.64
C ASP A 69 18.05 7.70 -8.96
N LEU A 70 19.01 7.22 -9.76
CA LEU A 70 19.26 7.71 -11.10
C LEU A 70 18.11 7.37 -12.08
N MET A 71 17.41 6.26 -11.89
CA MET A 71 16.21 5.94 -12.69
C MET A 71 15.07 6.93 -12.43
N GLY A 72 15.03 7.57 -11.25
CA GLY A 72 13.99 8.50 -10.89
C GLY A 72 12.60 7.85 -10.94
N ARG A 73 11.72 8.36 -11.81
CA ARG A 73 10.33 7.86 -11.98
C ARG A 73 10.18 6.88 -13.14
N TRP A 74 11.21 6.16 -13.50
CA TRP A 74 11.08 5.11 -14.48
C TRP A 74 10.19 3.97 -13.96
N PRO A 75 9.35 3.37 -14.81
CA PRO A 75 8.47 2.29 -14.39
C PRO A 75 9.24 1.14 -13.75
N GLY A 76 8.76 0.68 -12.59
CA GLY A 76 9.38 -0.36 -11.78
C GLY A 76 10.31 0.14 -10.66
N ALA A 77 10.78 1.39 -10.72
CA ALA A 77 11.69 1.94 -9.71
C ALA A 77 10.98 2.15 -8.36
N GLY A 78 9.75 2.64 -8.36
CA GLY A 78 8.97 2.88 -7.16
C GLY A 78 8.65 1.59 -6.40
N SER A 79 8.19 0.56 -7.10
CA SER A 79 7.92 -0.75 -6.49
C SER A 79 9.18 -1.39 -5.91
N LYS A 80 10.34 -1.13 -6.52
CA LYS A 80 11.64 -1.57 -5.97
C LYS A 80 11.99 -0.81 -4.68
N GLN A 81 11.72 0.48 -4.60
CA GLN A 81 11.91 1.26 -3.37
C GLN A 81 10.97 0.77 -2.25
N LEU A 82 9.70 0.50 -2.56
CA LEU A 82 8.77 -0.12 -1.61
C LEU A 82 9.31 -1.46 -1.09
N ARG A 83 9.73 -2.35 -1.98
CA ARG A 83 10.31 -3.64 -1.61
C ARG A 83 11.49 -3.49 -0.64
N ARG A 84 12.40 -2.56 -0.91
CA ARG A 84 13.53 -2.28 -0.03
C ARG A 84 13.08 -1.80 1.33
N ARG A 85 12.12 -0.86 1.38
CA ARG A 85 11.57 -0.35 2.64
C ARG A 85 10.95 -1.47 3.48
N LEU A 86 10.24 -2.41 2.86
CA LEU A 86 9.69 -3.57 3.56
C LEU A 86 10.79 -4.47 4.13
N ILE A 87 11.85 -4.74 3.38
CA ILE A 87 13.00 -5.50 3.88
C ILE A 87 13.65 -4.82 5.10
N GLU A 88 13.80 -3.51 5.05
CA GLU A 88 14.49 -2.75 6.10
C GLU A 88 13.66 -2.55 7.37
N LYS A 89 12.33 -2.39 7.23
CA LYS A 89 11.45 -2.03 8.35
C LYS A 89 10.55 -3.17 8.83
N ASP A 90 10.14 -4.02 7.93
CA ASP A 90 9.13 -5.04 8.14
C ASP A 90 9.60 -6.39 7.56
N ASP A 91 10.86 -6.76 7.81
CA ASP A 91 11.48 -7.99 7.31
C ASP A 91 10.71 -9.26 7.72
N TRP A 92 10.00 -9.21 8.84
CA TRP A 92 9.16 -10.29 9.36
C TRP A 92 7.99 -10.67 8.45
N ILE A 93 7.53 -9.74 7.58
CA ILE A 93 6.49 -10.02 6.57
C ILE A 93 7.07 -10.17 5.17
N PHE A 94 8.34 -9.81 4.97
CA PHE A 94 8.91 -9.81 3.64
C PHE A 94 9.18 -11.23 3.14
N ASP A 95 8.60 -11.52 2.00
CA ASP A 95 8.82 -12.72 1.19
C ASP A 95 8.67 -12.31 -0.27
N GLU A 96 9.67 -12.60 -1.10
CA GLU A 96 9.74 -12.11 -2.48
C GLU A 96 8.57 -12.59 -3.36
N ASP A 97 8.21 -13.87 -3.23
CA ASP A 97 7.15 -14.45 -4.05
C ASP A 97 5.78 -13.96 -3.58
N ARG A 98 5.58 -13.84 -2.27
CA ARG A 98 4.34 -13.32 -1.69
C ARG A 98 4.18 -11.81 -1.92
N PHE A 99 5.26 -11.04 -1.90
CA PHE A 99 5.21 -9.64 -2.31
C PHE A 99 4.83 -9.51 -3.79
N GLY A 100 5.44 -10.32 -4.66
CA GLY A 100 5.07 -10.41 -6.06
C GLY A 100 3.60 -10.78 -6.27
N ALA A 101 3.07 -11.71 -5.48
CA ALA A 101 1.66 -12.08 -5.50
C ALA A 101 0.75 -10.90 -5.07
N ALA A 102 1.12 -10.15 -4.03
CA ALA A 102 0.37 -8.94 -3.62
C ALA A 102 0.33 -7.88 -4.72
N VAL A 103 1.47 -7.61 -5.37
CA VAL A 103 1.54 -6.68 -6.52
C VAL A 103 0.67 -7.18 -7.67
N SER A 104 0.68 -8.48 -7.99
CA SER A 104 -0.17 -9.07 -9.05
C SER A 104 -1.64 -8.92 -8.72
N THR A 105 -2.05 -9.26 -7.49
CA THR A 105 -3.46 -9.19 -7.07
C THR A 105 -3.99 -7.76 -7.13
N ILE A 106 -3.26 -6.78 -6.60
CA ILE A 106 -3.65 -5.36 -6.70
C ILE A 106 -3.62 -4.88 -8.15
N GLY A 107 -2.64 -5.34 -8.94
CA GLY A 107 -2.56 -5.06 -10.37
C GLY A 107 -3.81 -5.53 -11.13
N GLU A 108 -4.24 -6.76 -10.90
CA GLU A 108 -5.40 -7.34 -11.57
C GLU A 108 -6.72 -6.70 -11.10
N GLU A 109 -6.93 -6.58 -9.79
CA GLU A 109 -8.22 -6.13 -9.27
C GLU A 109 -8.41 -4.61 -9.32
N PHE A 110 -7.38 -3.85 -9.02
CA PHE A 110 -7.44 -2.40 -9.00
C PHE A 110 -7.01 -1.79 -10.34
N VAL A 111 -5.80 -2.11 -10.82
CA VAL A 111 -5.23 -1.42 -11.99
C VAL A 111 -5.96 -1.86 -13.26
N ASP A 112 -5.99 -3.14 -13.56
CA ASP A 112 -6.64 -3.68 -14.77
C ASP A 112 -8.17 -3.82 -14.62
N GLY A 113 -8.68 -3.84 -13.38
CA GLY A 113 -10.10 -3.87 -13.08
C GLY A 113 -10.73 -2.48 -13.02
N VAL A 114 -10.46 -1.73 -11.96
CA VAL A 114 -11.15 -0.46 -11.69
C VAL A 114 -10.53 0.71 -12.44
N LEU A 115 -9.20 0.85 -12.40
CA LEU A 115 -8.48 1.99 -12.95
C LEU A 115 -8.41 1.96 -14.49
N ALA A 116 -8.63 0.80 -15.12
CA ALA A 116 -8.59 0.64 -16.56
C ALA A 116 -9.62 1.53 -17.31
N ALA A 117 -10.74 1.85 -16.66
CA ALA A 117 -11.73 2.78 -17.17
C ALA A 117 -11.62 4.12 -16.43
N PRO A 118 -11.50 5.26 -17.14
CA PRO A 118 -11.57 6.57 -16.50
C PRO A 118 -12.89 6.75 -15.76
N TYR A 119 -12.85 7.39 -14.60
CA TYR A 119 -14.06 7.71 -13.86
C TYR A 119 -14.87 8.77 -14.64
N ASP A 120 -16.10 8.41 -15.02
CA ASP A 120 -17.00 9.23 -15.85
C ASP A 120 -18.21 9.77 -15.07
N GLY A 121 -18.26 9.54 -13.75
CA GLY A 121 -19.38 9.93 -12.88
C GLY A 121 -20.63 9.07 -13.05
N SER A 122 -20.57 7.99 -13.83
CA SER A 122 -21.70 7.07 -14.01
C SER A 122 -21.92 6.21 -12.77
N ARG A 123 -23.17 5.74 -12.60
CA ARG A 123 -23.50 4.76 -11.54
C ARG A 123 -22.70 3.46 -11.66
N MET A 124 -22.25 3.12 -12.86
CA MET A 124 -21.44 1.93 -13.11
C MET A 124 -20.03 2.14 -12.58
N ALA A 125 -19.40 3.29 -12.88
CA ALA A 125 -18.09 3.67 -12.35
C ALA A 125 -18.12 3.77 -10.80
N ASP A 126 -19.16 4.41 -10.24
CA ASP A 126 -19.35 4.45 -8.79
C ASP A 126 -19.42 3.04 -8.16
N ARG A 127 -20.22 2.16 -8.74
CA ARG A 127 -20.34 0.78 -8.22
C ARG A 127 -19.04 0.00 -8.33
N ALA A 128 -18.28 0.21 -9.39
CA ALA A 128 -17.00 -0.48 -9.59
C ALA A 128 -16.00 -0.12 -8.50
N ILE A 129 -15.77 1.19 -8.28
CA ILE A 129 -14.81 1.64 -7.26
C ILE A 129 -15.30 1.38 -5.84
N SER A 130 -16.55 1.71 -5.50
CA SER A 130 -17.07 1.46 -4.14
C SER A 130 -17.21 -0.03 -3.84
N GLY A 131 -17.49 -0.87 -4.84
CA GLY A 131 -17.49 -2.32 -4.70
C GLY A 131 -16.10 -2.89 -4.46
N PHE A 132 -15.08 -2.32 -5.11
CA PHE A 132 -13.68 -2.63 -4.84
C PHE A 132 -13.32 -2.28 -3.39
N VAL A 133 -13.54 -1.03 -2.99
CA VAL A 133 -13.22 -0.54 -1.63
C VAL A 133 -13.91 -1.39 -0.56
N SER A 134 -15.22 -1.63 -0.69
CA SER A 134 -15.97 -2.43 0.29
C SER A 134 -15.42 -3.85 0.45
N ARG A 135 -15.12 -4.54 -0.67
CA ARG A 135 -14.54 -5.89 -0.60
C ARG A 135 -13.19 -5.90 0.10
N TRP A 136 -12.34 -4.91 -0.19
CA TRP A 136 -11.01 -4.84 0.40
C TRP A 136 -11.04 -4.46 1.87
N ILE A 137 -11.97 -3.59 2.29
CA ILE A 137 -12.22 -3.32 3.72
C ILE A 137 -12.62 -4.61 4.43
N ASP A 138 -13.58 -5.35 3.89
CA ASP A 138 -14.04 -6.62 4.48
C ASP A 138 -12.90 -7.64 4.58
N LEU A 139 -12.06 -7.74 3.55
CA LEU A 139 -10.90 -8.63 3.53
C LEU A 139 -9.89 -8.24 4.61
N PHE A 140 -9.54 -6.97 4.71
CA PHE A 140 -8.57 -6.50 5.69
C PHE A 140 -9.10 -6.64 7.12
N ILE A 141 -10.34 -6.27 7.40
CA ILE A 141 -10.96 -6.47 8.71
C ILE A 141 -10.96 -7.95 9.09
N SER A 142 -11.28 -8.84 8.12
CA SER A 142 -11.30 -10.29 8.36
C SER A 142 -9.92 -10.90 8.59
N SER A 143 -8.86 -10.19 8.22
CA SER A 143 -7.47 -10.62 8.39
C SER A 143 -6.78 -10.03 9.63
N VAL A 144 -7.51 -9.34 10.48
CA VAL A 144 -6.97 -8.76 11.72
C VAL A 144 -6.63 -9.86 12.72
N GLU A 145 -5.43 -9.82 13.25
CA GLU A 145 -4.89 -10.77 14.23
C GLU A 145 -4.44 -10.07 15.51
N LEU A 146 -4.66 -10.74 16.65
CA LEU A 146 -4.11 -10.33 17.93
C LEU A 146 -2.70 -10.90 18.09
N ILE A 147 -1.74 -10.02 18.36
CA ILE A 147 -0.34 -10.40 18.55
C ILE A 147 0.03 -10.21 20.02
N ARG A 148 0.39 -11.30 20.70
CA ARG A 148 0.78 -11.25 22.12
C ARG A 148 2.16 -10.64 22.32
N ASP A 149 3.07 -10.87 21.38
CA ASP A 149 4.45 -10.37 21.42
C ASP A 149 4.80 -9.76 20.05
N PRO A 150 4.43 -8.49 19.82
CA PRO A 150 4.57 -7.87 18.52
C PRO A 150 6.04 -7.70 18.14
N PRO A 151 6.44 -8.12 16.92
CA PRO A 151 7.82 -8.01 16.46
C PRO A 151 8.21 -6.57 16.15
N VAL A 152 7.26 -5.74 15.70
CA VAL A 152 7.50 -4.38 15.24
C VAL A 152 6.42 -3.44 15.77
N ARG A 153 6.75 -2.16 15.92
CA ARG A 153 5.84 -1.05 16.30
C ARG A 153 5.09 -1.25 17.60
N SER A 154 5.40 -2.27 18.36
CA SER A 154 4.79 -2.54 19.67
C SER A 154 3.26 -2.68 19.65
N ALA A 155 2.69 -2.99 18.49
CA ALA A 155 1.25 -3.09 18.29
C ALA A 155 0.72 -4.47 18.71
N TYR A 156 -0.40 -4.49 19.42
CA TYR A 156 -1.08 -5.73 19.81
C TYR A 156 -2.04 -6.27 18.75
N VAL A 157 -2.28 -5.49 17.70
CA VAL A 157 -3.16 -5.85 16.58
C VAL A 157 -2.39 -5.63 15.30
N SER A 158 -2.50 -6.55 14.37
CA SER A 158 -1.91 -6.43 13.04
C SER A 158 -2.80 -7.14 12.02
N LEU A 159 -2.54 -6.91 10.75
CA LEU A 159 -3.08 -7.75 9.69
C LEU A 159 -2.25 -9.04 9.55
N ALA A 160 -2.89 -10.11 9.09
CA ALA A 160 -2.17 -11.25 8.56
C ALA A 160 -1.16 -10.80 7.50
N ALA A 161 -0.02 -11.48 7.42
CA ALA A 161 1.12 -11.03 6.62
C ALA A 161 0.79 -10.75 5.13
N ASP A 162 -0.10 -11.53 4.52
CA ASP A 162 -0.50 -11.31 3.12
C ASP A 162 -1.35 -10.04 2.95
N ALA A 163 -2.29 -9.79 3.87
CA ALA A 163 -3.08 -8.58 3.89
C ALA A 163 -2.21 -7.33 4.14
N TRP A 164 -1.22 -7.44 5.03
CA TRP A 164 -0.26 -6.36 5.29
C TRP A 164 0.54 -5.98 4.04
N ARG A 165 0.99 -6.98 3.25
CA ARG A 165 1.65 -6.72 1.96
C ARG A 165 0.73 -6.00 0.97
N GLN A 166 -0.54 -6.37 0.92
CA GLN A 166 -1.53 -5.75 0.03
C GLN A 166 -1.83 -4.31 0.44
N VAL A 167 -2.00 -4.01 1.73
CA VAL A 167 -2.13 -2.64 2.25
C VAL A 167 -0.90 -1.82 1.86
N SER A 168 0.31 -2.36 2.06
CA SER A 168 1.55 -1.66 1.71
C SER A 168 1.67 -1.34 0.21
N VAL A 169 1.13 -2.20 -0.66
CA VAL A 169 1.07 -1.92 -2.12
C VAL A 169 0.04 -0.82 -2.43
N LEU A 170 -1.11 -0.79 -1.77
CA LEU A 170 -2.10 0.28 -1.92
C LEU A 170 -1.60 1.62 -1.39
N GLU A 171 -0.98 1.64 -0.22
CA GLU A 171 -0.30 2.83 0.33
C GLU A 171 0.79 3.36 -0.61
N PHE A 172 1.52 2.45 -1.25
CA PHE A 172 2.51 2.83 -2.25
C PHE A 172 1.87 3.52 -3.45
N VAL A 173 0.72 3.04 -3.94
CA VAL A 173 -0.01 3.71 -5.03
C VAL A 173 -0.35 5.15 -4.63
N HIS A 174 -0.88 5.36 -3.42
CA HIS A 174 -1.17 6.69 -2.91
C HIS A 174 0.11 7.54 -2.80
N GLN A 175 1.12 7.06 -2.09
CA GLN A 175 2.36 7.81 -1.86
C GLN A 175 3.05 8.18 -3.17
N TYR A 176 3.29 7.21 -4.05
CA TYR A 176 4.14 7.39 -5.21
C TYR A 176 3.44 8.12 -6.37
N PHE A 177 2.15 7.84 -6.60
CA PHE A 177 1.42 8.42 -7.72
C PHE A 177 0.63 9.68 -7.38
N ILE A 178 0.51 10.02 -6.10
CA ILE A 178 -0.25 11.17 -5.65
C ILE A 178 0.64 12.13 -4.86
N LEU A 179 1.08 11.75 -3.67
CA LEU A 179 1.82 12.67 -2.79
C LEU A 179 3.18 13.08 -3.35
N ASP A 180 3.92 12.15 -3.94
CA ASP A 180 5.25 12.42 -4.48
C ASP A 180 5.24 13.03 -5.89
N ARG A 181 4.06 13.40 -6.42
CA ARG A 181 3.96 14.07 -7.73
C ARG A 181 4.48 15.50 -7.65
N PRO A 182 5.47 15.88 -8.49
CA PRO A 182 6.06 17.22 -8.45
C PRO A 182 5.07 18.35 -8.73
N ASP A 183 4.04 18.08 -9.57
CA ASP A 183 3.00 19.04 -9.93
C ASP A 183 1.99 19.26 -8.80
N LEU A 184 1.81 18.30 -7.90
CA LEU A 184 0.96 18.44 -6.71
C LEU A 184 1.74 18.96 -5.50
N ALA A 185 3.02 18.62 -5.37
CA ALA A 185 3.88 19.06 -4.26
C ALA A 185 4.09 20.59 -4.21
N MET A 186 3.83 21.31 -5.32
CA MET A 186 3.91 22.79 -5.34
C MET A 186 2.75 23.49 -4.61
N PHE A 187 1.71 22.76 -4.20
CA PHE A 187 0.53 23.30 -3.52
C PHE A 187 0.43 22.89 -2.04
N GLN A 188 1.44 22.20 -1.52
CA GLN A 188 1.61 21.86 -0.10
C GLN A 188 2.59 22.81 0.59
#